data_b34e512847c648da7b5649889bb7ba62
#
_entry.id   b34e512847c648da7b5649889bb7ba62
#
_cell.length_a   1.000
_cell.length_b   1.000
_cell.length_c   1.000
_cell.angle_alpha   90.00
_cell.angle_beta   90.00
_cell.angle_gamma   90.00
#
_symmetry.space_group_name_H-M   'P 1'
#
loop_
_entity.id
_entity.type
_entity.pdbx_description
1 polymer ?
#
loop_
_entity_poly.entity_id
_entity_poly.type
_entity_poly.pdbx_seq_one_letter_code
_entity_poly.pdbx_strand_id
1 'polypeptide(L)'
;GLENSDPLNRNVRQWWKHKVTEIYRLIPDFGGFLVKANSEGLPGPMDYGRTHAEGANMLADALKSFGGIVMWRAFVYNPDGNDRAKQAFNEFKPLDGKFRDNVIIQLKNGPIDFQPREPFSPLFGAMKETPIMAELQITQEYLGFSNHMVFLSPMWKETLDSDTYCCGKGSTVSRTTDGSIFNHKITAIAGVANIGEDTNWSGHHFAQSNWYAFGRLAWDNKLSSDQIADEWIKMTFTKEEEFVAPIKDMMLNSHQTAVDYMMPMGLHHIFAWD
;
A
#
# COMPACT_ATOMS: atom_id res chain seq x y z
N GLY A 1 -18.92 4.38 27.30
CA GLY A 1 -18.08 4.55 26.12
C GLY A 1 -17.73 6.00 25.89
N LEU A 2 -16.86 6.28 24.93
CA LEU A 2 -16.55 7.64 24.54
C LEU A 2 -17.68 8.19 23.65
N GLU A 3 -17.97 9.49 23.77
CA GLU A 3 -19.04 10.14 22.98
C GLU A 3 -18.62 10.44 21.53
N ASN A 4 -17.31 10.54 21.29
CA ASN A 4 -16.73 10.83 19.98
C ASN A 4 -15.32 10.24 19.87
N SER A 5 -14.68 10.43 18.69
CA SER A 5 -13.30 10.03 18.41
C SER A 5 -12.38 11.19 18.01
N ASP A 6 -12.74 12.44 18.39
CA ASP A 6 -11.91 13.62 18.09
C ASP A 6 -10.49 13.44 18.66
N PRO A 7 -9.43 13.44 17.80
CA PRO A 7 -8.05 13.19 18.22
C PRO A 7 -7.50 14.28 19.17
N LEU A 8 -8.14 15.44 19.26
CA LEU A 8 -7.74 16.48 20.21
C LEU A 8 -8.53 16.42 21.51
N ASN A 9 -9.57 15.61 21.62
CA ASN A 9 -10.32 15.43 22.85
C ASN A 9 -9.45 14.75 23.92
N ARG A 10 -9.35 15.36 25.09
CA ARG A 10 -8.52 14.86 26.21
C ARG A 10 -8.91 13.45 26.66
N ASN A 11 -10.21 13.15 26.71
CA ASN A 11 -10.69 11.83 27.14
C ASN A 11 -10.35 10.75 26.11
N VAL A 12 -10.46 11.07 24.80
CA VAL A 12 -10.07 10.18 23.69
C VAL A 12 -8.56 9.87 23.78
N ARG A 13 -7.72 10.89 23.94
CA ARG A 13 -6.26 10.72 24.09
C ARG A 13 -5.90 9.87 25.30
N GLN A 14 -6.57 10.09 26.43
CA GLN A 14 -6.32 9.33 27.64
C GLN A 14 -6.78 7.88 27.50
N TRP A 15 -7.90 7.65 26.84
CA TRP A 15 -8.41 6.31 26.54
C TRP A 15 -7.41 5.52 25.69
N TRP A 16 -6.88 6.13 24.62
CA TRP A 16 -5.87 5.49 23.77
C TRP A 16 -4.58 5.17 24.53
N LYS A 17 -4.08 6.08 25.38
CA LYS A 17 -2.91 5.80 26.21
C LYS A 17 -3.14 4.60 27.13
N HIS A 18 -4.31 4.54 27.76
CA HIS A 18 -4.66 3.41 28.60
C HIS A 18 -4.76 2.12 27.81
N LYS A 19 -5.47 2.16 26.68
CA LYS A 19 -5.67 0.99 25.82
C LYS A 19 -4.34 0.46 25.22
N VAL A 20 -3.45 1.31 24.79
CA VAL A 20 -2.10 0.95 24.35
C VAL A 20 -1.30 0.27 25.46
N THR A 21 -1.35 0.81 26.68
CA THR A 21 -0.68 0.19 27.84
C THR A 21 -1.23 -1.23 28.09
N GLU A 22 -2.54 -1.41 27.99
CA GLU A 22 -3.18 -2.72 28.14
C GLU A 22 -2.73 -3.70 27.06
N ILE A 23 -2.66 -3.25 25.79
CA ILE A 23 -2.20 -4.05 24.66
C ILE A 23 -0.76 -4.54 24.89
N TYR A 24 0.16 -3.64 25.21
CA TYR A 24 1.57 -4.00 25.44
C TYR A 24 1.79 -4.89 26.69
N ARG A 25 0.89 -4.81 27.66
CA ARG A 25 0.90 -5.76 28.79
C ARG A 25 0.58 -7.19 28.33
N LEU A 26 -0.30 -7.33 27.33
CA LEU A 26 -0.71 -8.64 26.81
C LEU A 26 0.19 -9.13 25.65
N ILE A 27 0.69 -8.20 24.85
CA ILE A 27 1.51 -8.46 23.65
C ILE A 27 2.73 -7.51 23.72
N PRO A 28 3.80 -7.90 24.44
CA PRO A 28 4.94 -7.00 24.70
C PRO A 28 5.68 -6.54 23.43
N ASP A 29 5.63 -7.28 22.36
CA ASP A 29 6.24 -7.02 21.06
C ASP A 29 5.26 -6.51 20.00
N PHE A 30 4.12 -5.94 20.41
CA PHE A 30 3.14 -5.37 19.50
C PHE A 30 3.74 -4.25 18.65
N GLY A 31 3.67 -4.39 17.30
CA GLY A 31 4.35 -3.48 16.36
C GLY A 31 3.71 -2.10 16.22
N GLY A 32 2.40 -1.96 16.41
CA GLY A 32 1.69 -0.71 16.24
C GLY A 32 0.36 -0.84 15.49
N PHE A 33 -0.17 0.28 15.01
CA PHE A 33 -1.49 0.33 14.37
C PHE A 33 -1.42 0.66 12.89
N LEU A 34 -2.21 -0.06 12.09
CA LEU A 34 -2.61 0.35 10.75
C LEU A 34 -3.95 1.08 10.84
N VAL A 35 -4.02 2.27 10.24
CA VAL A 35 -5.21 3.13 10.30
C VAL A 35 -5.69 3.50 8.91
N LYS A 36 -6.98 3.28 8.66
CA LYS A 36 -7.73 3.75 7.51
C LYS A 36 -8.82 4.71 8.02
N ALA A 37 -8.56 6.00 7.94
CA ALA A 37 -9.46 7.05 8.42
C ALA A 37 -10.49 7.44 7.36
N ASN A 38 -11.65 7.94 7.79
CA ASN A 38 -12.73 8.41 6.92
C ASN A 38 -13.17 7.37 5.89
N SER A 39 -13.46 6.16 6.32
CA SER A 39 -13.77 5.05 5.41
C SER A 39 -15.05 4.33 5.80
N GLU A 40 -15.85 3.96 4.80
CA GLU A 40 -17.01 3.07 4.94
C GLU A 40 -18.03 3.55 5.98
N GLY A 41 -18.31 4.86 6.00
CA GLY A 41 -19.25 5.48 6.93
C GLY A 41 -18.74 5.65 8.36
N LEU A 42 -17.48 5.28 8.63
CA LEU A 42 -16.86 5.52 9.92
C LEU A 42 -16.15 6.88 9.93
N PRO A 43 -16.22 7.62 11.06
CA PRO A 43 -15.65 8.94 11.16
C PRO A 43 -14.12 8.90 11.15
N GLY A 44 -13.52 9.97 10.61
CA GLY A 44 -12.10 10.24 10.69
C GLY A 44 -11.82 11.61 11.31
N PRO A 45 -10.56 12.03 11.35
CA PRO A 45 -10.18 13.33 11.93
C PRO A 45 -10.91 14.51 11.29
N MET A 46 -11.16 14.45 9.97
CA MET A 46 -11.77 15.56 9.23
C MET A 46 -13.22 15.83 9.65
N ASP A 47 -13.97 14.82 10.12
CA ASP A 47 -15.33 15.00 10.65
C ASP A 47 -15.36 15.85 11.92
N TYR A 48 -14.23 16.02 12.58
CA TYR A 48 -14.03 16.89 13.74
C TYR A 48 -13.26 18.18 13.40
N GLY A 49 -13.08 18.49 12.11
CA GLY A 49 -12.26 19.62 11.68
C GLY A 49 -10.77 19.45 12.01
N ARG A 50 -10.28 18.21 12.07
CA ARG A 50 -8.89 17.87 12.35
C ARG A 50 -8.20 17.31 11.12
N THR A 51 -6.90 17.47 11.07
CA THR A 51 -6.06 16.94 9.98
C THR A 51 -5.72 15.47 10.19
N HIS A 52 -5.31 14.79 9.12
CA HIS A 52 -4.74 13.43 9.20
C HIS A 52 -3.52 13.36 10.15
N ALA A 53 -2.69 14.41 10.16
CA ALA A 53 -1.55 14.47 11.06
C ALA A 53 -1.95 14.51 12.54
N GLU A 54 -3.00 15.25 12.90
CA GLU A 54 -3.51 15.28 14.26
C GLU A 54 -4.07 13.92 14.69
N GLY A 55 -4.76 13.23 13.79
CA GLY A 55 -5.25 11.87 14.03
C GLY A 55 -4.12 10.86 14.23
N ALA A 56 -3.17 10.83 13.31
CA ALA A 56 -2.02 9.94 13.37
C ALA A 56 -1.16 10.21 14.61
N ASN A 57 -0.91 11.49 14.91
CA ASN A 57 -0.07 11.90 16.05
C ASN A 57 -0.68 11.53 17.41
N MET A 58 -1.99 11.53 17.54
CA MET A 58 -2.66 11.06 18.75
C MET A 58 -2.27 9.61 19.07
N LEU A 59 -2.33 8.72 18.09
CA LEU A 59 -1.95 7.31 18.24
C LEU A 59 -0.44 7.14 18.39
N ALA A 60 0.33 7.89 17.63
CA ALA A 60 1.78 7.89 17.69
C ALA A 60 2.31 8.31 19.09
N ASP A 61 1.71 9.34 19.68
CA ASP A 61 2.03 9.79 21.05
C ASP A 61 1.68 8.71 22.08
N ALA A 62 0.61 7.94 21.88
CA ALA A 62 0.24 6.86 22.80
C ALA A 62 1.22 5.66 22.69
N LEU A 63 1.73 5.38 21.50
CA LEU A 63 2.65 4.26 21.21
C LEU A 63 4.11 4.57 21.55
N LYS A 64 4.49 5.85 21.63
CA LYS A 64 5.89 6.31 21.69
C LYS A 64 6.72 5.64 22.78
N SER A 65 6.19 5.47 23.98
CA SER A 65 6.90 4.88 25.11
C SER A 65 7.19 3.38 24.95
N PHE A 66 6.53 2.73 24.02
CA PHE A 66 6.66 1.31 23.73
C PHE A 66 7.43 1.03 22.40
N GLY A 67 7.79 2.08 21.66
CA GLY A 67 8.47 1.94 20.37
C GLY A 67 7.56 1.54 19.21
N GLY A 68 6.24 1.54 19.41
CA GLY A 68 5.29 1.19 18.33
C GLY A 68 5.13 2.28 17.30
N ILE A 69 4.73 1.89 16.09
CA ILE A 69 4.56 2.77 14.93
C ILE A 69 3.09 2.91 14.52
N VAL A 70 2.80 3.98 13.80
CA VAL A 70 1.50 4.17 13.14
C VAL A 70 1.71 4.12 11.64
N MET A 71 1.06 3.18 10.98
CA MET A 71 0.92 3.12 9.53
C MET A 71 -0.40 3.81 9.16
N TRP A 72 -0.31 5.03 8.63
CA TRP A 72 -1.49 5.82 8.30
C TRP A 72 -1.74 5.78 6.80
N ARG A 73 -2.85 5.20 6.38
CA ARG A 73 -3.18 5.10 4.96
C ARG A 73 -3.57 6.48 4.40
N ALA A 74 -2.90 6.87 3.32
CA ALA A 74 -3.30 7.99 2.49
C ALA A 74 -4.43 7.54 1.55
N PHE A 75 -5.59 7.33 2.12
CA PHE A 75 -6.79 6.89 1.43
C PHE A 75 -7.87 7.94 1.53
N VAL A 76 -8.44 8.28 0.38
CA VAL A 76 -9.52 9.24 0.27
C VAL A 76 -10.77 8.50 -0.16
N TYR A 77 -11.72 8.35 0.75
CA TYR A 77 -12.96 7.63 0.47
C TYR A 77 -14.09 8.56 0.02
N ASN A 78 -14.19 9.75 0.62
CA ASN A 78 -15.23 10.71 0.30
C ASN A 78 -14.73 11.67 -0.78
N PRO A 79 -15.07 11.47 -2.09
CA PRO A 79 -14.69 12.41 -3.13
C PRO A 79 -15.42 13.74 -2.88
N ASP A 80 -14.67 14.84 -2.95
CA ASP A 80 -15.20 16.19 -2.79
C ASP A 80 -15.74 16.81 -4.10
N GLY A 81 -15.94 15.97 -5.13
CA GLY A 81 -16.43 16.39 -6.45
C GLY A 81 -15.33 16.92 -7.39
N ASN A 82 -14.08 16.97 -6.94
CA ASN A 82 -12.92 17.37 -7.73
C ASN A 82 -12.20 16.17 -8.36
N ASP A 83 -11.06 16.42 -8.97
CA ASP A 83 -10.21 15.39 -9.54
C ASP A 83 -9.73 14.39 -8.48
N ARG A 84 -10.33 13.22 -8.45
CA ARG A 84 -10.06 12.16 -7.48
C ARG A 84 -8.59 11.73 -7.46
N ALA A 85 -7.90 11.79 -8.59
CA ALA A 85 -6.49 11.46 -8.68
C ALA A 85 -5.58 12.45 -7.94
N LYS A 86 -6.06 13.68 -7.71
CA LYS A 86 -5.31 14.72 -6.99
C LYS A 86 -5.68 14.82 -5.51
N GLN A 87 -6.78 14.23 -5.10
CA GLN A 87 -7.32 14.45 -3.76
C GLN A 87 -6.35 14.02 -2.66
N ALA A 88 -5.78 12.81 -2.73
CA ALA A 88 -4.79 12.36 -1.75
C ALA A 88 -3.56 13.27 -1.70
N PHE A 89 -3.11 13.77 -2.86
CA PHE A 89 -2.01 14.72 -2.93
C PHE A 89 -2.36 16.03 -2.22
N ASN A 90 -3.53 16.59 -2.50
CA ASN A 90 -3.98 17.85 -1.91
C ASN A 90 -4.17 17.76 -0.39
N GLU A 91 -4.61 16.61 0.13
CA GLU A 91 -4.82 16.39 1.56
C GLU A 91 -3.51 16.12 2.32
N PHE A 92 -2.61 15.35 1.75
CA PHE A 92 -1.42 14.88 2.48
C PHE A 92 -0.17 15.74 2.24
N LYS A 93 0.04 16.29 1.04
CA LYS A 93 1.24 17.11 0.77
C LYS A 93 1.39 18.32 1.73
N PRO A 94 0.34 19.06 2.10
CA PRO A 94 0.44 20.16 3.07
C PRO A 94 0.80 19.73 4.49
N LEU A 95 0.71 18.42 4.77
CA LEU A 95 1.00 17.83 6.08
C LEU A 95 2.41 17.25 6.18
N ASP A 96 3.22 17.34 5.12
CA ASP A 96 4.61 16.88 5.13
C ASP A 96 5.39 17.55 6.26
N GLY A 97 6.11 16.75 7.06
CA GLY A 97 6.80 17.21 8.26
C GLY A 97 5.93 17.47 9.50
N LYS A 98 4.61 17.28 9.42
CA LYS A 98 3.71 17.47 10.57
C LYS A 98 3.40 16.19 11.35
N PHE A 99 3.81 15.06 10.83
CA PHE A 99 3.66 13.75 11.49
C PHE A 99 4.78 13.49 12.50
N ARG A 100 4.50 12.69 13.51
CA ARG A 100 5.51 12.24 14.49
C ARG A 100 6.52 11.28 13.83
N ASP A 101 7.71 11.17 14.44
CA ASP A 101 8.82 10.32 13.94
C ASP A 101 8.48 8.83 13.83
N ASN A 102 7.46 8.38 14.58
CA ASN A 102 6.98 7.00 14.54
C ASN A 102 5.70 6.83 13.70
N VAL A 103 5.44 7.75 12.77
CA VAL A 103 4.37 7.64 11.77
C VAL A 103 5.00 7.38 10.41
N ILE A 104 4.43 6.43 9.65
CA ILE A 104 4.72 6.20 8.24
C ILE A 104 3.42 6.26 7.43
N ILE A 105 3.45 6.98 6.31
CA ILE A 105 2.28 7.09 5.43
C ILE A 105 2.25 5.91 4.48
N GLN A 106 1.17 5.14 4.52
CA GLN A 106 0.94 4.00 3.64
C GLN A 106 0.16 4.47 2.41
N LEU A 107 0.83 4.40 1.26
CA LEU A 107 0.38 5.02 0.01
C LEU A 107 0.22 3.95 -1.08
N LYS A 108 -0.97 3.86 -1.66
CA LYS A 108 -1.23 3.00 -2.83
C LYS A 108 -0.25 3.29 -3.97
N ASN A 109 0.07 2.27 -4.73
CA ASN A 109 0.99 2.39 -5.87
C ASN A 109 0.57 3.46 -6.87
N GLY A 110 -0.74 3.61 -7.14
CA GLY A 110 -1.30 4.63 -8.01
C GLY A 110 -2.19 5.64 -7.27
N PRO A 111 -2.67 6.69 -7.96
CA PRO A 111 -3.45 7.76 -7.35
C PRO A 111 -4.91 7.37 -7.07
N ILE A 112 -5.42 6.30 -7.69
CA ILE A 112 -6.83 5.88 -7.53
C ILE A 112 -6.90 4.69 -6.56
N ASP A 113 -7.35 3.54 -6.99
CA ASP A 113 -7.59 2.38 -6.14
C ASP A 113 -7.16 1.09 -6.82
N PHE A 114 -5.83 0.85 -6.88
CA PHE A 114 -5.24 -0.36 -7.43
C PHE A 114 -5.76 -0.72 -8.83
N GLN A 115 -5.91 0.28 -9.68
CA GLN A 115 -6.40 0.04 -11.04
C GLN A 115 -5.41 -0.83 -11.84
N PRO A 116 -5.89 -1.57 -12.86
CA PRO A 116 -5.05 -2.47 -13.65
C PRO A 116 -3.80 -1.82 -14.24
N ARG A 117 -3.93 -0.55 -14.63
CA ARG A 117 -2.79 0.27 -15.06
C ARG A 117 -3.07 1.74 -14.74
N GLU A 118 -2.18 2.34 -13.99
CA GLU A 118 -2.21 3.77 -13.66
C GLU A 118 -0.77 4.26 -13.40
N PRO A 119 -0.49 5.56 -13.48
CA PRO A 119 0.80 6.09 -13.08
C PRO A 119 1.02 5.89 -11.59
N PHE A 120 2.27 5.97 -11.12
CA PHE A 120 2.55 5.98 -9.70
C PHE A 120 1.92 7.19 -9.00
N SER A 121 1.58 7.05 -7.72
CA SER A 121 0.99 8.15 -6.95
C SER A 121 1.92 9.36 -6.87
N PRO A 122 1.39 10.59 -7.12
CA PRO A 122 2.21 11.81 -7.12
C PRO A 122 2.77 12.19 -5.75
N LEU A 123 2.36 11.53 -4.67
CA LEU A 123 2.97 11.71 -3.34
C LEU A 123 4.35 11.07 -3.23
N PHE A 124 4.69 10.04 -4.04
CA PHE A 124 6.04 9.50 -4.09
C PHE A 124 7.02 10.58 -4.56
N GLY A 125 8.02 10.86 -3.73
CA GLY A 125 8.99 11.93 -3.95
C GLY A 125 8.51 13.35 -3.61
N ALA A 126 7.20 13.54 -3.38
CA ALA A 126 6.65 14.83 -2.96
C ALA A 126 6.71 15.05 -1.44
N MET A 127 6.50 14.00 -0.65
CA MET A 127 6.66 14.06 0.81
C MET A 127 8.11 13.73 1.17
N LYS A 128 8.85 14.74 1.64
CA LYS A 128 10.30 14.64 1.87
C LYS A 128 10.66 14.50 3.34
N GLU A 129 9.85 15.05 4.22
CA GLU A 129 10.07 15.08 5.66
C GLU A 129 9.39 13.90 6.38
N THR A 130 8.30 13.38 5.82
CA THR A 130 7.51 12.29 6.40
C THR A 130 7.79 10.98 5.67
N PRO A 131 8.10 9.88 6.38
CA PRO A 131 8.29 8.58 5.75
C PRO A 131 7.04 8.11 4.99
N ILE A 132 7.25 7.54 3.80
CA ILE A 132 6.21 6.92 3.00
C ILE A 132 6.59 5.46 2.74
N MET A 133 5.61 4.57 2.72
CA MET A 133 5.74 3.21 2.19
C MET A 133 4.76 2.98 1.06
N ALA A 134 5.17 2.18 0.07
CA ALA A 134 4.27 1.73 -0.98
C ALA A 134 3.30 0.67 -0.43
N GLU A 135 2.02 0.80 -0.79
CA GLU A 135 0.98 -0.19 -0.55
C GLU A 135 0.66 -0.89 -1.87
N LEU A 136 0.90 -2.18 -1.92
CA LEU A 136 0.65 -3.03 -3.09
C LEU A 136 -0.51 -3.99 -2.80
N GLN A 137 -1.45 -4.11 -3.73
CA GLN A 137 -2.52 -5.09 -3.60
C GLN A 137 -2.06 -6.45 -4.12
N ILE A 138 -2.07 -7.46 -3.25
CA ILE A 138 -1.63 -8.82 -3.58
C ILE A 138 -2.75 -9.61 -4.27
N THR A 139 -4.01 -9.33 -3.92
CA THR A 139 -5.18 -9.92 -4.56
C THR A 139 -5.58 -9.15 -5.82
N GLN A 140 -6.24 -9.83 -6.75
CA GLN A 140 -6.55 -9.33 -8.08
C GLN A 140 -7.92 -8.62 -8.14
N GLU A 141 -8.22 -7.70 -7.21
CA GLU A 141 -9.55 -7.10 -7.07
C GLU A 141 -10.08 -6.47 -8.36
N TYR A 142 -9.22 -5.73 -9.07
CA TYR A 142 -9.58 -5.09 -10.35
C TYR A 142 -9.03 -5.82 -11.58
N LEU A 143 -8.47 -7.01 -11.38
CA LEU A 143 -7.84 -7.84 -12.41
C LEU A 143 -8.49 -9.23 -12.47
N GLY A 144 -9.85 -9.25 -12.48
CA GLY A 144 -10.65 -10.46 -12.58
C GLY A 144 -10.76 -11.28 -11.30
N PHE A 145 -10.40 -10.71 -10.17
CA PHE A 145 -10.38 -11.38 -8.86
C PHE A 145 -9.50 -12.64 -8.91
N SER A 146 -10.01 -13.79 -8.50
CA SER A 146 -9.30 -15.08 -8.57
C SER A 146 -9.77 -15.96 -9.72
N ASN A 147 -10.50 -15.41 -10.72
CA ASN A 147 -11.08 -16.18 -11.81
C ASN A 147 -10.07 -16.56 -12.88
N HIS A 148 -8.96 -15.83 -13.00
CA HIS A 148 -7.89 -16.10 -13.95
C HIS A 148 -6.53 -15.66 -13.40
N MET A 149 -5.47 -16.17 -14.00
CA MET A 149 -4.11 -15.91 -13.58
C MET A 149 -3.66 -14.52 -14.02
N VAL A 150 -3.23 -13.70 -13.06
CA VAL A 150 -2.46 -12.48 -13.31
C VAL A 150 -1.29 -12.42 -12.34
N PHE A 151 -0.06 -12.43 -12.88
CA PHE A 151 1.16 -12.25 -12.12
C PHE A 151 1.45 -10.76 -11.97
N LEU A 152 1.36 -10.24 -10.75
CA LEU A 152 1.36 -8.81 -10.46
C LEU A 152 2.76 -8.19 -10.35
N SER A 153 3.79 -9.01 -10.26
CA SER A 153 5.18 -8.53 -10.11
C SER A 153 5.60 -7.54 -11.20
N PRO A 154 5.26 -7.71 -12.51
CA PRO A 154 5.60 -6.72 -13.53
C PRO A 154 5.03 -5.33 -13.23
N MET A 155 3.76 -5.25 -12.82
CA MET A 155 3.11 -3.98 -12.46
C MET A 155 3.79 -3.31 -11.25
N TRP A 156 4.11 -4.09 -10.23
CA TRP A 156 4.78 -3.56 -9.03
C TRP A 156 6.20 -3.09 -9.34
N LYS A 157 6.94 -3.85 -10.16
CA LYS A 157 8.29 -3.45 -10.61
C LYS A 157 8.24 -2.17 -11.43
N GLU A 158 7.30 -2.04 -12.37
CA GLU A 158 7.10 -0.82 -13.14
C GLU A 158 6.91 0.39 -12.22
N THR A 159 6.08 0.25 -11.18
CA THR A 159 5.88 1.32 -10.19
C THR A 159 7.14 1.60 -9.39
N LEU A 160 7.78 0.58 -8.81
CA LEU A 160 8.95 0.75 -7.94
C LEU A 160 10.16 1.33 -8.67
N ASP A 161 10.31 1.01 -9.96
CA ASP A 161 11.41 1.49 -10.80
C ASP A 161 11.12 2.84 -11.49
N SER A 162 9.86 3.31 -11.46
CA SER A 162 9.49 4.59 -12.05
C SER A 162 10.23 5.75 -11.39
N ASP A 163 10.83 6.64 -12.21
CA ASP A 163 11.58 7.79 -11.74
C ASP A 163 10.65 8.94 -11.37
N THR A 164 10.69 9.37 -10.13
CA THR A 164 9.95 10.53 -9.64
C THR A 164 10.58 11.85 -10.00
N TYR A 165 11.87 11.84 -10.36
CA TYR A 165 12.71 13.03 -10.60
C TYR A 165 12.78 14.02 -9.43
N CYS A 166 12.28 13.69 -8.25
CA CYS A 166 12.20 14.60 -7.10
C CYS A 166 13.55 15.15 -6.63
N CYS A 167 14.63 14.41 -6.87
CA CYS A 167 16.00 14.79 -6.55
C CYS A 167 16.95 14.57 -7.75
N GLY A 168 16.41 14.68 -8.96
CA GLY A 168 17.12 14.42 -10.21
C GLY A 168 16.89 13.01 -10.74
N LYS A 169 17.51 12.67 -11.86
CA LYS A 169 17.38 11.37 -12.51
C LYS A 169 17.83 10.23 -11.58
N GLY A 170 17.07 9.16 -11.57
CA GLY A 170 17.31 7.99 -10.73
C GLY A 170 16.67 8.07 -9.34
N SER A 171 15.79 9.06 -9.09
CA SER A 171 14.98 9.15 -7.87
C SER A 171 13.75 8.27 -7.99
N THR A 172 13.94 6.96 -8.09
CA THR A 172 12.84 6.01 -8.27
C THR A 172 11.88 5.97 -7.08
N VAL A 173 10.65 5.49 -7.30
CA VAL A 173 9.66 5.28 -6.23
C VAL A 173 10.27 4.46 -5.10
N SER A 174 10.93 3.33 -5.41
CA SER A 174 11.59 2.50 -4.38
C SER A 174 12.61 3.30 -3.57
N ARG A 175 13.42 4.14 -4.19
CA ARG A 175 14.43 4.97 -3.51
C ARG A 175 13.84 6.11 -2.68
N THR A 176 12.62 6.54 -2.98
CA THR A 176 11.92 7.54 -2.14
C THR A 176 11.35 6.93 -0.86
N THR A 177 11.22 5.59 -0.81
CA THR A 177 10.60 4.84 0.29
C THR A 177 11.59 4.01 1.11
N ASP A 178 12.77 3.69 0.59
CA ASP A 178 13.78 2.83 1.23
C ASP A 178 14.78 3.59 2.13
N GLY A 179 14.59 4.89 2.31
CA GLY A 179 15.47 5.76 3.11
C GLY A 179 16.71 6.28 2.37
N SER A 180 17.01 5.81 1.15
CA SER A 180 18.26 6.18 0.45
C SER A 180 18.29 7.62 -0.04
N ILE A 181 17.13 8.25 -0.30
CA ILE A 181 17.05 9.64 -0.75
C ILE A 181 16.81 10.61 0.42
N PHE A 182 15.83 10.33 1.25
CA PHE A 182 15.40 11.25 2.32
C PHE A 182 15.94 10.89 3.71
N ASN A 183 16.74 9.83 3.81
CA ASN A 183 17.34 9.37 5.08
C ASN A 183 16.32 9.06 6.18
N HIS A 184 15.14 8.60 5.80
CA HIS A 184 14.11 8.19 6.75
C HIS A 184 14.56 6.94 7.53
N LYS A 185 14.30 6.91 8.84
CA LYS A 185 14.65 5.79 9.72
C LYS A 185 13.66 4.63 9.64
N ILE A 186 12.38 4.94 9.35
CA ILE A 186 11.34 3.94 9.18
C ILE A 186 11.12 3.76 7.68
N THR A 187 11.33 2.54 7.21
CA THR A 187 11.11 2.14 5.83
C THR A 187 10.30 0.84 5.81
N ALA A 188 9.36 0.74 4.89
CA ALA A 188 8.51 -0.44 4.75
C ALA A 188 7.91 -0.52 3.36
N ILE A 189 7.30 -1.66 3.08
CA ILE A 189 6.37 -1.88 1.97
C ILE A 189 5.18 -2.66 2.53
N ALA A 190 3.97 -2.25 2.22
CA ALA A 190 2.76 -2.86 2.71
C ALA A 190 2.08 -3.68 1.62
N GLY A 191 1.61 -4.87 1.99
CA GLY A 191 0.76 -5.70 1.14
C GLY A 191 -0.66 -5.71 1.68
N VAL A 192 -1.66 -5.53 0.80
CA VAL A 192 -3.06 -5.68 1.16
C VAL A 192 -3.69 -6.81 0.35
N ALA A 193 -4.58 -7.56 0.98
CA ALA A 193 -5.19 -8.72 0.36
C ALA A 193 -6.60 -8.97 0.90
N ASN A 194 -7.53 -9.29 -0.01
CA ASN A 194 -8.86 -9.75 0.30
C ASN A 194 -8.90 -11.27 0.11
N ILE A 195 -8.74 -12.05 1.18
CA ILE A 195 -8.60 -13.50 1.10
C ILE A 195 -9.89 -14.28 1.35
N GLY A 196 -10.92 -13.63 1.91
CA GLY A 196 -12.20 -14.27 2.24
C GLY A 196 -12.05 -15.42 3.24
N GLU A 197 -12.98 -16.39 3.15
CA GLU A 197 -13.05 -17.56 4.04
C GLU A 197 -12.71 -18.89 3.32
N ASP A 198 -12.21 -18.83 2.07
CA ASP A 198 -11.87 -20.03 1.32
C ASP A 198 -10.64 -20.72 1.93
N THR A 199 -10.64 -22.06 1.94
CA THR A 199 -9.49 -22.85 2.40
C THR A 199 -8.27 -22.66 1.50
N ASN A 200 -8.48 -22.38 0.21
CA ASN A 200 -7.45 -21.88 -0.69
C ASN A 200 -7.46 -20.35 -0.68
N TRP A 201 -6.95 -19.77 0.39
CA TRP A 201 -6.91 -18.33 0.64
C TRP A 201 -6.27 -17.48 -0.48
N SER A 202 -5.51 -18.06 -1.37
CA SER A 202 -4.97 -17.40 -2.56
C SER A 202 -5.88 -17.48 -3.78
N GLY A 203 -6.94 -18.30 -3.74
CA GLY A 203 -7.89 -18.51 -4.82
C GLY A 203 -7.49 -19.63 -5.79
N HIS A 204 -6.27 -19.67 -6.28
CA HIS A 204 -5.69 -20.72 -7.12
C HIS A 204 -4.16 -20.76 -6.99
N HIS A 205 -3.53 -21.83 -7.49
CA HIS A 205 -2.08 -22.02 -7.31
C HIS A 205 -1.24 -20.84 -7.80
N PHE A 206 -1.52 -20.31 -8.98
CA PHE A 206 -0.76 -19.18 -9.52
C PHE A 206 -0.95 -17.88 -8.74
N ALA A 207 -2.07 -17.68 -8.03
CA ALA A 207 -2.24 -16.52 -7.17
C ALA A 207 -1.26 -16.52 -5.99
N GLN A 208 -0.77 -17.69 -5.56
CA GLN A 208 0.31 -17.79 -4.56
C GLN A 208 1.60 -17.13 -5.04
N SER A 209 1.87 -17.11 -6.36
CA SER A 209 3.03 -16.43 -6.92
C SER A 209 3.07 -14.93 -6.60
N ASN A 210 1.90 -14.30 -6.45
CA ASN A 210 1.81 -12.88 -6.07
C ASN A 210 2.25 -12.64 -4.63
N TRP A 211 1.92 -13.55 -3.72
CA TRP A 211 2.41 -13.49 -2.34
C TRP A 211 3.92 -13.69 -2.26
N TYR A 212 4.43 -14.65 -3.03
CA TYR A 212 5.87 -14.87 -3.13
C TYR A 212 6.57 -13.62 -3.71
N ALA A 213 6.06 -13.08 -4.81
CA ALA A 213 6.61 -11.91 -5.45
C ALA A 213 6.58 -10.67 -4.54
N PHE A 214 5.49 -10.47 -3.80
CA PHE A 214 5.42 -9.40 -2.81
C PHE A 214 6.54 -9.53 -1.77
N GLY A 215 6.70 -10.70 -1.18
CA GLY A 215 7.75 -10.96 -0.18
C GLY A 215 9.16 -10.75 -0.74
N ARG A 216 9.41 -11.19 -1.98
CA ARG A 216 10.71 -11.00 -2.64
C ARG A 216 11.02 -9.53 -2.90
N LEU A 217 10.06 -8.76 -3.44
CA LEU A 217 10.22 -7.33 -3.73
C LEU A 217 10.29 -6.48 -2.46
N ALA A 218 9.58 -6.87 -1.41
CA ALA A 218 9.67 -6.21 -0.10
C ALA A 218 11.04 -6.39 0.56
N TRP A 219 11.69 -7.54 0.31
CA TRP A 219 13.02 -7.83 0.81
C TRP A 219 14.12 -7.22 -0.07
N ASP A 220 14.01 -7.37 -1.38
CA ASP A 220 14.94 -6.84 -2.36
C ASP A 220 14.21 -6.34 -3.60
N ASN A 221 13.97 -5.03 -3.66
CA ASN A 221 13.28 -4.38 -4.76
C ASN A 221 14.08 -4.33 -6.07
N LYS A 222 15.35 -4.79 -6.08
CA LYS A 222 16.19 -4.87 -7.28
C LYS A 222 15.95 -6.13 -8.09
N LEU A 223 15.31 -7.15 -7.51
CA LEU A 223 14.98 -8.37 -8.23
C LEU A 223 14.07 -8.07 -9.42
N SER A 224 14.30 -8.75 -10.52
CA SER A 224 13.40 -8.67 -11.68
C SER A 224 12.21 -9.60 -11.52
N SER A 225 11.11 -9.26 -12.18
CA SER A 225 9.93 -10.13 -12.24
C SER A 225 10.23 -11.49 -12.89
N ASP A 226 11.19 -11.54 -13.82
CA ASP A 226 11.67 -12.78 -14.45
C ASP A 226 12.35 -13.69 -13.43
N GLN A 227 13.28 -13.15 -12.62
CA GLN A 227 13.94 -13.90 -11.56
C GLN A 227 12.94 -14.45 -10.54
N ILE A 228 11.98 -13.62 -10.11
CA ILE A 228 10.99 -14.02 -9.12
C ILE A 228 10.07 -15.11 -9.65
N ALA A 229 9.63 -15.00 -10.91
CA ALA A 229 8.81 -16.02 -11.55
C ALA A 229 9.58 -17.35 -11.71
N ASP A 230 10.82 -17.29 -12.15
CA ASP A 230 11.70 -18.45 -12.28
C ASP A 230 11.89 -19.19 -10.94
N GLU A 231 12.20 -18.45 -9.87
CA GLU A 231 12.34 -18.98 -8.52
C GLU A 231 11.05 -19.69 -8.06
N TRP A 232 9.92 -19.02 -8.21
CA TRP A 232 8.64 -19.55 -7.74
C TRP A 232 8.21 -20.81 -8.51
N ILE A 233 8.36 -20.83 -9.83
CA ILE A 233 8.02 -21.99 -10.68
C ILE A 233 8.89 -23.20 -10.28
N LYS A 234 10.20 -22.97 -10.14
CA LYS A 234 11.16 -24.04 -9.81
C LYS A 234 10.96 -24.63 -8.42
N MET A 235 10.47 -23.84 -7.48
CA MET A 235 10.13 -24.30 -6.14
C MET A 235 8.77 -25.02 -6.07
N THR A 236 7.82 -24.59 -6.90
CA THR A 236 6.42 -25.03 -6.82
C THR A 236 6.16 -26.28 -7.66
N PHE A 237 6.76 -26.38 -8.83
CA PHE A 237 6.46 -27.44 -9.82
C PHE A 237 7.68 -28.32 -10.15
N THR A 238 8.58 -27.82 -11.00
CA THR A 238 9.76 -28.57 -11.46
C THR A 238 10.88 -27.61 -11.88
N LYS A 239 12.11 -28.16 -11.97
CA LYS A 239 13.29 -27.43 -12.47
C LYS A 239 13.55 -27.66 -13.96
N GLU A 240 12.70 -28.44 -14.64
CA GLU A 240 12.85 -28.75 -16.05
C GLU A 240 12.55 -27.53 -16.94
N GLU A 241 13.51 -27.11 -17.73
CA GLU A 241 13.43 -25.89 -18.51
C GLU A 241 12.29 -25.91 -19.55
N GLU A 242 12.00 -27.08 -20.09
CA GLU A 242 10.88 -27.27 -21.02
C GLU A 242 9.51 -26.92 -20.41
N PHE A 243 9.38 -27.04 -19.07
CA PHE A 243 8.20 -26.63 -18.34
C PHE A 243 8.35 -25.16 -17.86
N VAL A 244 9.50 -24.80 -17.32
CA VAL A 244 9.74 -23.48 -16.67
C VAL A 244 9.60 -22.36 -17.69
N ALA A 245 10.21 -22.45 -18.87
CA ALA A 245 10.25 -21.37 -19.83
C ALA A 245 8.86 -20.93 -20.33
N PRO A 246 7.97 -21.80 -20.82
CA PRO A 246 6.65 -21.40 -21.27
C PRO A 246 5.73 -20.90 -20.13
N ILE A 247 5.83 -21.47 -18.94
CA ILE A 247 5.04 -21.03 -17.78
C ILE A 247 5.49 -19.63 -17.33
N LYS A 248 6.79 -19.38 -17.29
CA LYS A 248 7.35 -18.07 -16.98
C LYS A 248 6.91 -17.00 -17.99
N ASP A 249 6.97 -17.30 -19.27
CA ASP A 249 6.50 -16.40 -20.33
C ASP A 249 5.00 -16.08 -20.16
N MET A 250 4.17 -17.09 -19.92
CA MET A 250 2.74 -16.91 -19.65
C MET A 250 2.52 -16.01 -18.41
N MET A 251 3.25 -16.21 -17.30
CA MET A 251 3.13 -15.39 -16.10
C MET A 251 3.52 -13.94 -16.37
N LEU A 252 4.66 -13.69 -17.00
CA LEU A 252 5.17 -12.34 -17.25
C LEU A 252 4.27 -11.52 -18.17
N ASN A 253 3.60 -12.16 -19.12
CA ASN A 253 2.68 -11.50 -20.05
C ASN A 253 1.24 -11.37 -19.52
N SER A 254 0.89 -12.06 -18.42
CA SER A 254 -0.48 -12.15 -17.93
C SER A 254 -1.09 -10.81 -17.51
N HIS A 255 -0.31 -9.94 -16.88
CA HIS A 255 -0.77 -8.60 -16.48
C HIS A 255 -1.11 -7.75 -17.72
N GLN A 256 -0.21 -7.69 -18.71
CA GLN A 256 -0.46 -6.92 -19.92
C GLN A 256 -1.68 -7.46 -20.68
N THR A 257 -1.83 -8.79 -20.77
CA THR A 257 -3.02 -9.42 -21.35
C THR A 257 -4.30 -8.98 -20.65
N ALA A 258 -4.31 -8.97 -19.31
CA ALA A 258 -5.47 -8.50 -18.55
C ALA A 258 -5.76 -7.01 -18.81
N VAL A 259 -4.74 -6.16 -18.87
CA VAL A 259 -4.89 -4.74 -19.23
C VAL A 259 -5.50 -4.57 -20.62
N ASP A 260 -5.07 -5.35 -21.58
CA ASP A 260 -5.51 -5.22 -22.99
C ASP A 260 -7.00 -5.50 -23.16
N TYR A 261 -7.59 -6.43 -22.40
CA TYR A 261 -9.02 -6.69 -22.50
C TYR A 261 -9.88 -5.98 -21.46
N MET A 262 -9.33 -5.59 -20.29
CA MET A 262 -10.08 -4.93 -19.22
C MET A 262 -10.08 -3.40 -19.34
N MET A 263 -9.03 -2.85 -19.97
CA MET A 263 -8.86 -1.41 -20.14
C MET A 263 -8.60 -1.06 -21.61
N PRO A 264 -9.55 -1.40 -22.51
CA PRO A 264 -9.33 -1.16 -23.93
C PRO A 264 -9.03 0.32 -24.19
N MET A 265 -7.99 0.58 -24.98
CA MET A 265 -7.50 1.93 -25.29
C MET A 265 -7.05 2.75 -24.07
N GLY A 266 -6.72 2.11 -22.95
CA GLY A 266 -6.30 2.78 -21.70
C GLY A 266 -7.44 3.45 -20.93
N LEU A 267 -8.68 3.12 -21.23
CA LEU A 267 -9.84 3.69 -20.54
C LEU A 267 -10.20 2.88 -19.30
N HIS A 268 -10.22 3.56 -18.16
CA HIS A 268 -10.83 3.06 -16.92
C HIS A 268 -12.34 3.22 -17.00
N HIS A 269 -13.09 2.26 -16.46
CA HIS A 269 -14.53 2.37 -16.29
C HIS A 269 -15.25 2.83 -17.56
N ILE A 270 -15.25 1.96 -18.56
CA ILE A 270 -16.00 2.18 -19.82
C ILE A 270 -17.51 2.04 -19.65
N PHE A 271 -17.98 1.73 -18.44
CA PHE A 271 -19.38 1.57 -18.10
C PHE A 271 -19.86 2.78 -17.27
N ALA A 272 -21.06 3.25 -17.56
CA ALA A 272 -21.74 4.18 -16.66
C ALA A 272 -22.14 3.47 -15.37
N TRP A 273 -22.11 4.18 -14.28
CA TRP A 273 -22.68 3.74 -13.00
C TRP A 273 -24.17 4.18 -13.00
N ASP A 274 -25.06 3.31 -13.42
CA ASP A 274 -26.51 3.55 -13.34
C ASP A 274 -27.15 2.61 -12.32
#